data_8c4417ad8339af06adc3cf60c18fc534
#
_entry.id   8c4417ad8339af06adc3cf60c18fc534
#
_cell.length_a   1.000
_cell.length_b   1.000
_cell.length_c   1.000
_cell.angle_alpha   90.00
_cell.angle_beta   90.00
_cell.angle_gamma   90.00
#
_symmetry.space_group_name_H-M   'P 1'
#
loop_
_entity.id
_entity.type
_entity.pdbx_description
1 polymer ?
#
loop_
_entity_poly.entity_id
_entity_poly.type
_entity_poly.pdbx_seq_one_letter_code
_entity_poly.pdbx_strand_id
1 'polypeptide(L)'
;MKKLIPMLLALALLAGCSAQETGTEEKGPPAGEMTLPESAYTGDDAGECACTMTTEWTEYDPSVGAVWYILKNESDRDVETGADYQLETLGENGAWYQFPLVENAAWNAIAYELPAGGSIAMACHLSMFDYDFSDGTYRIVKEVEGQTCTAEFHLKTGAAISADTPYGFAPLEDLPEEYGVTAGAAEGCPAFNWSGSENLEAVGTFLEKVRLGIPCQLRTVQDYGENVPMVTDVIYENDHFHWRMRQQGAYYEQRFSYLVTDGTDVYFSNGADWETAQAHAGKWAIIVPAEGLREQNIALVEEMTALRLEGNTARYKVWSHDGEWAAALTENPTEFSISGPDGGQVCDLRDYELTKDLTSIQDLSWNADYEHVLVLIGNESDLGAGRHRNIIYYDVEKFDVLDILTPGS
;
A
#
# COMPACT_ATOMS: atom_id res chain seq x y z
N MET A 1 7.85 4.90 32.05
CA MET A 1 7.40 5.77 30.94
C MET A 1 8.37 5.52 29.80
N LYS A 2 8.10 4.49 29.01
CA LYS A 2 8.88 4.16 27.80
C LYS A 2 8.36 5.04 26.68
N LYS A 3 9.24 5.86 26.12
CA LYS A 3 8.91 6.68 24.94
C LYS A 3 8.94 5.75 23.73
N LEU A 4 7.77 5.35 23.24
CA LEU A 4 7.61 4.83 21.90
C LEU A 4 7.84 6.00 20.93
N ILE A 5 8.85 5.88 20.08
CA ILE A 5 9.09 6.82 18.98
C ILE A 5 8.20 6.36 17.83
N PRO A 6 7.31 7.20 17.30
CA PRO A 6 6.47 6.82 16.16
C PRO A 6 7.36 6.55 14.94
N MET A 7 7.20 5.37 14.36
CA MET A 7 7.82 4.98 13.10
C MET A 7 7.13 5.74 11.97
N LEU A 8 7.67 6.89 11.60
CA LEU A 8 7.28 7.59 10.37
C LEU A 8 7.87 6.80 9.20
N LEU A 9 7.03 6.10 8.47
CA LEU A 9 7.38 5.53 7.17
C LEU A 9 7.56 6.69 6.20
N ALA A 10 8.80 7.15 6.04
CA ALA A 10 9.14 8.09 4.97
C ALA A 10 9.38 7.27 3.70
N LEU A 11 8.35 7.14 2.85
CA LEU A 11 8.52 6.67 1.49
C LEU A 11 9.36 7.73 0.75
N ALA A 12 10.65 7.44 0.55
CA ALA A 12 11.47 8.24 -0.35
C ALA A 12 11.10 7.85 -1.79
N LEU A 13 10.20 8.61 -2.40
CA LEU A 13 9.97 8.58 -3.83
C LEU A 13 11.25 8.99 -4.55
N LEU A 14 11.86 8.05 -5.27
CA LEU A 14 12.90 8.36 -6.25
C LEU A 14 12.22 8.99 -7.47
N ALA A 15 12.17 10.33 -7.50
CA ALA A 15 11.83 11.07 -8.71
C ALA A 15 12.94 10.87 -9.74
N GLY A 16 12.72 9.98 -10.70
CA GLY A 16 13.55 9.86 -11.89
C GLY A 16 13.27 11.02 -12.83
N CYS A 17 14.24 11.90 -13.06
CA CYS A 17 14.21 12.91 -14.13
C CYS A 17 14.09 12.22 -15.49
N SER A 18 12.96 12.39 -16.17
CA SER A 18 12.81 12.05 -17.59
C SER A 18 13.45 13.13 -18.44
N ALA A 19 14.70 12.95 -18.83
CA ALA A 19 15.28 13.62 -19.99
C ALA A 19 14.98 12.77 -21.21
N GLN A 20 14.12 13.24 -22.08
CA GLN A 20 13.82 12.62 -23.37
C GLN A 20 14.94 12.92 -24.33
N GLU A 21 15.93 12.01 -24.43
CA GLU A 21 16.85 11.97 -25.57
C GLU A 21 16.52 10.75 -26.42
N THR A 22 16.18 11.01 -27.69
CA THR A 22 16.08 10.04 -28.75
C THR A 22 17.48 9.49 -29.06
N GLY A 23 17.87 8.45 -28.36
CA GLY A 23 19.07 7.66 -28.59
C GLY A 23 18.66 6.25 -29.06
N THR A 24 19.16 5.85 -30.22
CA THR A 24 19.14 4.50 -30.74
C THR A 24 19.50 3.50 -29.64
N GLU A 25 18.62 2.53 -29.38
CA GLU A 25 18.90 1.38 -28.52
C GLU A 25 20.14 0.64 -29.06
N GLU A 26 21.28 0.89 -28.48
CA GLU A 26 22.35 -0.09 -28.49
C GLU A 26 21.92 -1.23 -27.57
N LYS A 27 21.49 -2.34 -28.14
CA LYS A 27 21.41 -3.62 -27.44
C LYS A 27 22.75 -3.83 -26.74
N GLY A 28 22.71 -3.90 -25.42
CA GLY A 28 23.84 -4.34 -24.62
C GLY A 28 24.42 -5.67 -25.15
N PRO A 29 25.68 -5.99 -24.85
CA PRO A 29 26.31 -7.19 -25.36
C PRO A 29 25.49 -8.42 -25.00
N PRO A 30 25.42 -9.45 -25.89
CA PRO A 30 24.77 -10.71 -25.59
C PRO A 30 25.40 -11.27 -24.32
N ALA A 31 24.60 -11.91 -23.46
CA ALA A 31 25.01 -12.52 -22.20
C ALA A 31 26.33 -13.33 -22.39
N GLY A 32 27.44 -12.65 -22.26
CA GLY A 32 28.74 -13.26 -22.06
C GLY A 32 28.77 -13.73 -20.62
N GLU A 33 29.24 -14.94 -20.36
CA GLU A 33 29.42 -15.56 -19.08
C GLU A 33 29.92 -14.53 -18.01
N MET A 34 29.00 -13.84 -17.37
CA MET A 34 29.33 -13.05 -16.20
C MET A 34 29.62 -14.07 -15.10
N THR A 35 30.88 -14.27 -14.78
CA THR A 35 31.29 -15.11 -13.64
C THR A 35 30.93 -14.35 -12.38
N LEU A 36 29.74 -14.65 -11.83
CA LEU A 36 29.34 -14.12 -10.55
C LEU A 36 30.34 -14.57 -9.46
N PRO A 37 30.72 -13.71 -8.51
CA PRO A 37 31.51 -14.11 -7.37
C PRO A 37 30.74 -15.11 -6.51
N GLU A 38 31.45 -16.13 -6.00
CA GLU A 38 30.87 -17.05 -5.03
C GLU A 38 30.53 -16.29 -3.74
N SER A 39 29.40 -16.67 -3.12
CA SER A 39 28.92 -16.05 -1.89
C SER A 39 29.97 -16.14 -0.77
N ALA A 40 30.10 -15.05 -0.03
CA ALA A 40 30.90 -15.05 1.21
C ALA A 40 30.18 -15.80 2.36
N TYR A 41 28.88 -16.08 2.22
CA TYR A 41 28.07 -16.75 3.26
C TYR A 41 28.01 -18.24 3.01
N THR A 42 28.80 -19.00 3.78
CA THR A 42 28.94 -20.45 3.61
C THR A 42 27.94 -21.30 4.37
N GLY A 43 26.99 -20.69 5.09
CA GLY A 43 25.99 -21.41 5.89
C GLY A 43 26.53 -21.90 7.24
N ASP A 44 27.83 -22.09 7.38
CA ASP A 44 28.49 -22.52 8.63
C ASP A 44 28.71 -21.33 9.61
N ASP A 45 28.63 -20.10 9.11
CA ASP A 45 28.78 -18.87 9.93
C ASP A 45 27.46 -18.41 10.58
N ALA A 46 26.37 -19.14 10.37
CA ALA A 46 25.11 -18.89 11.00
C ALA A 46 25.17 -19.32 12.47
N GLY A 47 25.67 -18.45 13.34
CA GLY A 47 25.20 -18.42 14.71
C GLY A 47 23.68 -18.40 14.68
N GLU A 48 22.97 -18.91 15.71
CA GLU A 48 21.51 -18.82 15.75
C GLU A 48 21.13 -17.35 15.57
N CYS A 49 20.69 -16.99 14.35
CA CYS A 49 20.18 -15.65 14.07
C CYS A 49 18.96 -15.43 14.98
N ALA A 50 18.96 -14.31 15.69
CA ALA A 50 17.83 -13.91 16.52
C ALA A 50 16.56 -13.66 15.68
N CYS A 51 16.70 -13.57 14.35
CA CYS A 51 15.63 -13.32 13.40
C CYS A 51 15.44 -14.48 12.44
N THR A 52 14.19 -14.72 12.04
CA THR A 52 13.83 -15.53 10.88
C THR A 52 13.48 -14.63 9.71
N MET A 53 13.75 -15.08 8.49
CA MET A 53 13.42 -14.34 7.27
C MET A 53 12.69 -15.26 6.30
N THR A 54 11.59 -14.77 5.73
CA THR A 54 10.79 -15.48 4.72
C THR A 54 10.38 -14.53 3.61
N THR A 55 10.24 -15.01 2.38
CA THR A 55 9.63 -14.25 1.30
C THR A 55 8.11 -14.32 1.38
N GLU A 56 7.41 -13.32 0.82
CA GLU A 56 5.95 -13.27 0.77
C GLU A 56 5.37 -14.48 0.01
N TRP A 57 5.98 -14.83 -1.12
CA TRP A 57 5.66 -15.99 -1.94
C TRP A 57 6.92 -16.82 -2.16
N THR A 58 6.74 -18.09 -2.44
CA THR A 58 7.88 -19.01 -2.70
C THR A 58 8.27 -19.05 -4.18
N GLU A 59 7.39 -18.64 -5.10
CA GLU A 59 7.60 -18.69 -6.55
C GLU A 59 7.08 -17.40 -7.20
N TYR A 60 7.87 -16.81 -8.11
CA TYR A 60 7.57 -15.61 -8.86
C TYR A 60 7.95 -15.77 -10.33
N ASP A 61 7.25 -15.08 -11.23
CA ASP A 61 7.70 -14.93 -12.60
C ASP A 61 8.90 -13.97 -12.66
N PRO A 62 9.91 -14.22 -13.53
CA PRO A 62 11.06 -13.31 -13.67
C PRO A 62 10.72 -11.84 -13.99
N SER A 63 9.51 -11.56 -14.45
CA SER A 63 9.04 -10.20 -14.76
C SER A 63 8.72 -9.35 -13.53
N VAL A 64 8.70 -9.91 -12.30
CA VAL A 64 8.40 -9.13 -11.09
C VAL A 64 9.44 -8.06 -10.83
N GLY A 65 9.01 -6.88 -10.39
CA GLY A 65 9.92 -5.77 -10.08
C GLY A 65 10.59 -5.90 -8.71
N ALA A 66 9.94 -6.60 -7.76
CA ALA A 66 10.44 -6.76 -6.39
C ALA A 66 9.93 -8.07 -5.77
N VAL A 67 10.73 -8.60 -4.83
CA VAL A 67 10.38 -9.72 -3.95
C VAL A 67 10.29 -9.19 -2.53
N TRP A 68 9.10 -9.22 -1.93
CA TRP A 68 8.91 -8.83 -0.55
C TRP A 68 9.37 -9.93 0.39
N TYR A 69 10.07 -9.54 1.47
CA TYR A 69 10.47 -10.45 2.53
C TYR A 69 10.11 -9.89 3.90
N ILE A 70 9.84 -10.80 4.82
CA ILE A 70 9.46 -10.49 6.20
C ILE A 70 10.59 -10.96 7.09
N LEU A 71 11.12 -10.04 7.89
CA LEU A 71 12.08 -10.30 8.93
C LEU A 71 11.34 -10.29 10.26
N LYS A 72 11.42 -11.39 11.01
CA LYS A 72 10.78 -11.55 12.32
C LYS A 72 11.84 -11.73 13.40
N ASN A 73 11.79 -10.93 14.44
CA ASN A 73 12.61 -11.06 15.62
C ASN A 73 12.05 -12.15 16.54
N GLU A 74 12.73 -13.29 16.64
CA GLU A 74 12.32 -14.41 17.50
C GLU A 74 12.92 -14.30 18.92
N SER A 75 13.70 -13.24 19.18
CA SER A 75 14.33 -13.04 20.49
C SER A 75 13.42 -12.26 21.45
N ASP A 76 13.85 -12.18 22.70
CA ASP A 76 13.20 -11.46 23.81
C ASP A 76 13.68 -10.01 23.97
N ARG A 77 14.51 -9.51 23.04
CA ARG A 77 15.06 -8.15 23.01
C ARG A 77 14.85 -7.48 21.67
N ASP A 78 14.89 -6.16 21.66
CA ASP A 78 14.87 -5.39 20.45
C ASP A 78 16.18 -5.58 19.66
N VAL A 79 16.12 -5.64 18.33
CA VAL A 79 17.25 -5.73 17.42
C VAL A 79 17.21 -4.63 16.39
N GLU A 80 18.37 -4.26 15.84
CA GLU A 80 18.47 -3.25 14.78
C GLU A 80 18.94 -3.87 13.46
N THR A 81 18.42 -3.36 12.34
CA THR A 81 18.85 -3.75 10.99
C THR A 81 18.86 -2.54 10.06
N GLY A 82 19.73 -2.55 9.06
CA GLY A 82 19.77 -1.54 7.99
C GLY A 82 18.75 -1.78 6.88
N ALA A 83 18.81 -0.98 5.83
CA ALA A 83 18.03 -1.18 4.59
C ALA A 83 18.72 -2.15 3.62
N ASP A 84 20.01 -2.41 3.81
CA ASP A 84 20.86 -3.18 2.90
C ASP A 84 20.50 -4.67 2.88
N TYR A 85 20.64 -5.27 1.73
CA TYR A 85 20.51 -6.72 1.49
C TYR A 85 21.38 -7.12 0.30
N GLN A 86 21.61 -8.43 0.15
CA GLN A 86 22.27 -9.02 -1.01
C GLN A 86 21.29 -10.00 -1.67
N LEU A 87 21.45 -10.20 -2.96
CA LEU A 87 20.73 -11.20 -3.73
C LEU A 87 21.72 -12.20 -4.32
N GLU A 88 21.39 -13.47 -4.20
CA GLU A 88 22.23 -14.57 -4.66
C GLU A 88 21.44 -15.59 -5.45
N THR A 89 22.10 -16.35 -6.32
CA THR A 89 21.55 -17.48 -7.06
C THR A 89 22.28 -18.77 -6.74
N LEU A 90 21.57 -19.88 -6.77
CA LEU A 90 22.11 -21.22 -6.58
C LEU A 90 22.66 -21.74 -7.91
N GLY A 91 23.96 -21.99 -8.00
CA GLY A 91 24.59 -22.58 -9.15
C GLY A 91 24.38 -24.09 -9.26
N GLU A 92 24.60 -24.67 -10.45
CA GLU A 92 24.48 -26.11 -10.70
C GLU A 92 25.40 -26.98 -9.83
N ASN A 93 26.50 -26.40 -9.36
CA ASN A 93 27.46 -27.06 -8.46
C ASN A 93 27.01 -27.03 -6.98
N GLY A 94 25.83 -26.45 -6.68
CA GLY A 94 25.31 -26.30 -5.32
C GLY A 94 25.92 -25.14 -4.51
N ALA A 95 26.77 -24.30 -5.12
CA ALA A 95 27.29 -23.10 -4.50
C ALA A 95 26.37 -21.90 -4.77
N TRP A 96 26.36 -20.94 -3.85
CA TRP A 96 25.65 -19.67 -4.02
C TRP A 96 26.56 -18.61 -4.63
N TYR A 97 26.01 -17.79 -5.51
CA TYR A 97 26.71 -16.73 -6.25
C TYR A 97 25.98 -15.40 -6.08
N GLN A 98 26.73 -14.36 -5.74
CA GLN A 98 26.21 -13.03 -5.45
C GLN A 98 26.06 -12.19 -6.72
N PHE A 99 24.94 -11.46 -6.85
CA PHE A 99 24.75 -10.49 -7.93
C PHE A 99 25.42 -9.16 -7.59
N PRO A 100 26.06 -8.51 -8.58
CA PRO A 100 26.54 -7.15 -8.44
C PRO A 100 25.36 -6.16 -8.43
N LEU A 101 25.49 -5.09 -7.66
CA LEU A 101 24.58 -3.96 -7.74
C LEU A 101 24.83 -3.16 -9.02
N VAL A 102 23.78 -2.50 -9.55
CA VAL A 102 23.93 -1.52 -10.63
C VAL A 102 24.86 -0.38 -10.24
N GLU A 103 25.51 0.25 -11.23
CA GLU A 103 26.40 1.38 -10.98
C GLU A 103 25.64 2.51 -10.27
N ASN A 104 26.22 3.05 -9.21
CA ASN A 104 25.65 4.09 -8.34
C ASN A 104 24.45 3.65 -7.47
N ALA A 105 24.13 2.37 -7.37
CA ALA A 105 23.20 1.91 -6.36
C ALA A 105 23.74 2.22 -4.95
N ALA A 106 22.87 2.71 -4.09
CA ALA A 106 23.22 3.02 -2.71
C ALA A 106 22.03 2.69 -1.79
N TRP A 107 22.37 2.21 -0.62
CA TRP A 107 21.40 2.00 0.45
C TRP A 107 21.20 3.30 1.25
N ASN A 108 19.98 3.55 1.70
CA ASN A 108 19.75 4.61 2.66
C ASN A 108 20.39 4.22 4.00
N ALA A 109 20.87 5.20 4.76
CA ALA A 109 21.48 4.99 6.08
C ALA A 109 20.45 4.99 7.20
N ILE A 110 19.30 4.32 6.98
CA ILE A 110 18.23 4.20 7.98
C ILE A 110 18.44 2.92 8.76
N ALA A 111 18.42 3.01 10.10
CA ALA A 111 18.33 1.87 10.97
C ALA A 111 16.86 1.63 11.36
N TYR A 112 16.43 0.39 11.25
CA TYR A 112 15.12 -0.07 11.64
C TYR A 112 15.23 -0.80 12.96
N GLU A 113 14.48 -0.35 13.96
CA GLU A 113 14.36 -1.05 15.24
C GLU A 113 13.23 -2.08 15.13
N LEU A 114 13.55 -3.33 15.39
CA LEU A 114 12.63 -4.45 15.36
C LEU A 114 12.41 -4.95 16.79
N PRO A 115 11.26 -4.65 17.41
CA PRO A 115 10.97 -5.03 18.79
C PRO A 115 11.00 -6.55 18.99
N ALA A 116 11.19 -6.99 20.23
CA ALA A 116 11.08 -8.39 20.63
C ALA A 116 9.77 -9.01 20.14
N GLY A 117 9.83 -10.10 19.36
CA GLY A 117 8.68 -10.77 18.75
C GLY A 117 8.04 -9.99 17.59
N GLY A 118 8.54 -8.81 17.23
CA GLY A 118 8.04 -7.96 16.15
C GLY A 118 8.44 -8.46 14.76
N SER A 119 7.81 -7.92 13.73
CA SER A 119 8.11 -8.20 12.34
C SER A 119 8.16 -6.91 11.52
N ILE A 120 9.02 -6.87 10.52
CA ILE A 120 9.10 -5.83 9.50
C ILE A 120 9.12 -6.46 8.12
N ALA A 121 8.48 -5.84 7.14
CA ALA A 121 8.60 -6.24 5.76
C ALA A 121 9.46 -5.26 4.98
N MET A 122 10.22 -5.76 4.04
CA MET A 122 11.08 -5.00 3.15
C MET A 122 11.01 -5.56 1.72
N ALA A 123 11.31 -4.75 0.72
CA ALA A 123 11.33 -5.15 -0.66
C ALA A 123 12.75 -5.35 -1.18
N CYS A 124 13.02 -6.50 -1.78
CA CYS A 124 14.18 -6.73 -2.62
C CYS A 124 13.85 -6.34 -4.05
N HIS A 125 14.26 -5.13 -4.47
CA HIS A 125 14.06 -4.64 -5.83
C HIS A 125 15.05 -5.29 -6.78
N LEU A 126 14.55 -6.06 -7.76
CA LEU A 126 15.40 -6.75 -8.73
C LEU A 126 16.15 -5.77 -9.63
N SER A 127 15.60 -4.60 -9.90
CA SER A 127 16.24 -3.52 -10.65
C SER A 127 17.49 -2.92 -9.98
N MET A 128 17.75 -3.23 -8.72
CA MET A 128 19.00 -2.85 -8.03
C MET A 128 20.22 -3.65 -8.48
N PHE A 129 20.02 -4.74 -9.23
CA PHE A 129 21.08 -5.65 -9.63
C PHE A 129 21.29 -5.59 -11.16
N ASP A 130 22.55 -5.61 -11.58
CA ASP A 130 22.92 -5.59 -13.01
C ASP A 130 22.85 -7.02 -13.58
N TYR A 131 21.63 -7.53 -13.75
CA TYR A 131 21.40 -8.89 -14.22
C TYR A 131 20.02 -9.07 -14.85
N ASP A 132 19.95 -9.87 -15.92
CA ASP A 132 18.69 -10.32 -16.53
C ASP A 132 18.25 -11.62 -15.84
N PHE A 133 17.27 -11.52 -14.96
CA PHE A 133 16.78 -12.64 -14.18
C PHE A 133 16.04 -13.69 -15.03
N SER A 134 16.24 -14.96 -14.71
CA SER A 134 15.66 -16.11 -15.39
C SER A 134 15.25 -17.20 -14.39
N ASP A 135 14.66 -18.29 -14.88
CA ASP A 135 14.28 -19.43 -14.04
C ASP A 135 15.46 -19.92 -13.20
N GLY A 136 15.24 -20.07 -11.90
CA GLY A 136 16.28 -20.49 -10.97
C GLY A 136 15.88 -20.39 -9.51
N THR A 137 16.79 -20.81 -8.65
CA THR A 137 16.68 -20.67 -7.20
C THR A 137 17.52 -19.50 -6.72
N TYR A 138 16.90 -18.62 -5.97
CA TYR A 138 17.49 -17.39 -5.48
C TYR A 138 17.33 -17.29 -3.96
N ARG A 139 18.17 -16.50 -3.32
CA ARG A 139 17.97 -16.12 -1.92
C ARG A 139 18.33 -14.66 -1.68
N ILE A 140 17.56 -14.04 -0.80
CA ILE A 140 17.88 -12.74 -0.20
C ILE A 140 18.73 -13.02 1.04
N VAL A 141 19.82 -12.29 1.17
CA VAL A 141 20.74 -12.39 2.32
C VAL A 141 20.78 -11.05 3.04
N LYS A 142 20.60 -11.07 4.34
CA LYS A 142 20.57 -9.88 5.19
C LYS A 142 21.36 -10.10 6.46
N GLU A 143 22.12 -9.08 6.84
CA GLU A 143 22.83 -9.06 8.14
C GLU A 143 21.96 -8.35 9.19
N VAL A 144 21.80 -8.97 10.35
CA VAL A 144 21.13 -8.43 11.51
C VAL A 144 22.06 -8.59 12.71
N GLU A 145 22.58 -7.48 13.26
CA GLU A 145 23.53 -7.49 14.39
C GLU A 145 24.73 -8.43 14.21
N GLY A 146 25.28 -8.51 12.98
CA GLY A 146 26.42 -9.36 12.66
C GLY A 146 26.06 -10.84 12.46
N GLN A 147 24.78 -11.17 12.39
CA GLN A 147 24.26 -12.51 12.07
C GLN A 147 23.56 -12.49 10.73
N THR A 148 23.71 -13.55 9.96
CA THR A 148 23.13 -13.65 8.60
C THR A 148 21.77 -14.34 8.65
N CYS A 149 20.76 -13.69 8.08
CA CYS A 149 19.43 -14.25 7.80
C CYS A 149 19.28 -14.43 6.28
N THR A 150 18.62 -15.51 5.85
CA THR A 150 18.36 -15.78 4.43
C THR A 150 16.91 -16.16 4.19
N ALA A 151 16.38 -15.77 3.02
CA ALA A 151 15.07 -16.23 2.53
C ALA A 151 15.21 -16.70 1.09
N GLU A 152 14.87 -17.97 0.84
CA GLU A 152 14.94 -18.58 -0.48
C GLU A 152 13.60 -18.42 -1.23
N PHE A 153 13.68 -18.25 -2.57
CA PHE A 153 12.55 -18.23 -3.47
C PHE A 153 12.96 -18.74 -4.87
N HIS A 154 11.96 -18.98 -5.70
CA HIS A 154 12.17 -19.42 -7.08
C HIS A 154 11.66 -18.38 -8.06
N LEU A 155 12.46 -18.08 -9.09
CA LEU A 155 11.94 -17.47 -10.31
C LEU A 155 11.62 -18.57 -11.31
N LYS A 156 10.44 -18.50 -11.92
CA LYS A 156 9.94 -19.48 -12.87
C LYS A 156 8.99 -18.83 -13.86
N THR A 157 9.33 -18.88 -15.11
CA THR A 157 8.51 -18.35 -16.20
C THR A 157 7.08 -18.92 -16.15
N GLY A 158 6.11 -18.03 -16.16
CA GLY A 158 4.68 -18.37 -16.06
C GLY A 158 4.18 -18.64 -14.64
N ALA A 159 4.94 -18.32 -13.60
CA ALA A 159 4.44 -18.34 -12.23
C ALA A 159 3.27 -17.34 -12.05
N ALA A 160 2.40 -17.61 -11.09
CA ALA A 160 1.19 -16.81 -10.85
C ALA A 160 1.46 -15.37 -10.41
N ILE A 161 2.60 -15.14 -9.74
CA ILE A 161 3.01 -13.81 -9.29
C ILE A 161 3.94 -13.24 -10.36
N SER A 162 3.47 -12.25 -11.12
CA SER A 162 4.18 -11.64 -12.25
C SER A 162 3.97 -10.11 -12.28
N ALA A 163 4.60 -9.43 -13.22
CA ALA A 163 4.34 -7.99 -13.43
C ALA A 163 2.87 -7.69 -13.76
N ASP A 164 2.20 -8.60 -14.49
CA ASP A 164 0.79 -8.44 -14.89
C ASP A 164 -0.19 -8.87 -13.78
N THR A 165 0.24 -9.76 -12.89
CA THR A 165 -0.55 -10.29 -11.77
C THR A 165 0.25 -10.22 -10.45
N PRO A 166 0.61 -9.03 -9.98
CA PRO A 166 1.57 -8.86 -8.87
C PRO A 166 1.07 -9.45 -7.54
N TYR A 167 -0.21 -9.68 -7.43
CA TYR A 167 -0.86 -10.24 -6.22
C TYR A 167 -1.50 -11.61 -6.49
N GLY A 168 -1.23 -12.24 -7.65
CA GLY A 168 -1.74 -13.56 -8.02
C GLY A 168 -3.16 -13.60 -8.58
N PHE A 169 -3.79 -12.44 -8.81
CA PHE A 169 -5.14 -12.35 -9.38
C PHE A 169 -5.12 -11.71 -10.76
N ALA A 170 -5.85 -12.29 -11.71
CA ALA A 170 -6.13 -11.65 -12.99
C ALA A 170 -6.90 -10.34 -12.77
N PRO A 171 -6.76 -9.32 -13.65
CA PRO A 171 -7.55 -8.10 -13.59
C PRO A 171 -9.06 -8.39 -13.53
N LEU A 172 -9.80 -7.55 -12.82
CA LEU A 172 -11.25 -7.72 -12.63
C LEU A 172 -12.01 -7.72 -13.97
N GLU A 173 -11.50 -7.00 -14.94
CA GLU A 173 -12.04 -6.87 -16.31
C GLU A 173 -11.86 -8.15 -17.12
N ASP A 174 -10.82 -8.93 -16.85
CA ASP A 174 -10.47 -10.14 -17.60
C ASP A 174 -11.21 -11.39 -17.06
N LEU A 175 -11.92 -11.23 -15.93
CA LEU A 175 -12.68 -12.33 -15.35
C LEU A 175 -13.87 -12.72 -16.25
N PRO A 176 -14.13 -14.02 -16.44
CA PRO A 176 -15.34 -14.50 -17.15
C PRO A 176 -16.63 -13.89 -16.59
N GLU A 177 -17.66 -13.72 -17.42
CA GLU A 177 -18.94 -13.19 -16.97
C GLU A 177 -19.58 -14.08 -15.89
N GLU A 178 -19.38 -15.40 -16.00
CA GLU A 178 -19.84 -16.43 -15.05
C GLU A 178 -18.94 -16.60 -13.81
N TYR A 179 -17.89 -15.80 -13.66
CA TYR A 179 -17.02 -15.87 -12.47
C TYR A 179 -17.83 -15.59 -11.21
N GLY A 180 -17.97 -16.60 -10.38
CA GLY A 180 -18.83 -16.59 -9.20
C GLY A 180 -18.21 -17.26 -7.99
N VAL A 181 -19.02 -17.49 -6.96
CA VAL A 181 -18.60 -18.02 -5.65
C VAL A 181 -17.74 -19.28 -5.75
N THR A 182 -18.12 -20.24 -6.63
CA THR A 182 -17.36 -21.49 -6.78
C THR A 182 -15.96 -21.27 -7.36
N ALA A 183 -15.84 -20.38 -8.35
CA ALA A 183 -14.53 -20.05 -8.94
C ALA A 183 -13.67 -19.29 -7.93
N GLY A 184 -14.22 -18.26 -7.29
CA GLY A 184 -13.50 -17.50 -6.27
C GLY A 184 -13.05 -18.37 -5.10
N ALA A 185 -13.91 -19.24 -4.60
CA ALA A 185 -13.55 -20.17 -3.52
C ALA A 185 -12.39 -21.10 -3.93
N ALA A 186 -12.39 -21.59 -5.18
CA ALA A 186 -11.31 -22.44 -5.70
C ALA A 186 -9.97 -21.68 -5.83
N GLU A 187 -10.00 -20.38 -6.02
CA GLU A 187 -8.81 -19.47 -6.02
C GLU A 187 -8.39 -19.00 -4.62
N GLY A 188 -9.08 -19.44 -3.56
CA GLY A 188 -8.79 -19.05 -2.18
C GLY A 188 -9.41 -17.72 -1.77
N CYS A 189 -10.29 -17.13 -2.59
CA CYS A 189 -10.99 -15.90 -2.23
C CYS A 189 -12.02 -16.14 -1.13
N PRO A 190 -12.23 -15.22 -0.18
CA PRO A 190 -13.42 -15.20 0.66
C PRO A 190 -14.68 -15.19 -0.22
N ALA A 191 -15.48 -16.22 -0.07
CA ALA A 191 -16.66 -16.46 -0.89
C ALA A 191 -17.90 -16.60 0.00
N PHE A 192 -18.98 -15.89 -0.35
CA PHE A 192 -20.18 -15.78 0.47
C PHE A 192 -21.43 -16.11 -0.35
N ASN A 193 -22.29 -16.96 0.20
CA ASN A 193 -23.61 -17.27 -0.35
C ASN A 193 -24.61 -17.59 0.76
N TRP A 194 -25.86 -17.91 0.40
CA TRP A 194 -26.89 -18.26 1.36
C TRP A 194 -26.60 -19.57 2.17
N SER A 195 -25.66 -20.38 1.71
CA SER A 195 -25.28 -21.63 2.36
C SER A 195 -24.15 -21.47 3.37
N GLY A 196 -23.44 -20.33 3.34
CA GLY A 196 -22.31 -20.04 4.21
C GLY A 196 -21.20 -19.27 3.51
N SER A 197 -20.03 -19.33 4.12
CA SER A 197 -18.82 -18.66 3.67
C SER A 197 -17.61 -19.59 3.68
N GLU A 198 -16.66 -19.36 2.77
CA GLU A 198 -15.41 -20.11 2.61
C GLU A 198 -14.20 -19.16 2.60
N ASN A 199 -13.00 -19.67 2.93
CA ASN A 199 -11.69 -18.99 2.86
C ASN A 199 -11.60 -17.66 3.66
N LEU A 200 -12.29 -17.55 4.79
CA LEU A 200 -12.32 -16.31 5.59
C LEU A 200 -10.97 -15.93 6.19
N GLU A 201 -10.04 -16.90 6.31
CA GLU A 201 -8.66 -16.68 6.73
C GLU A 201 -7.88 -15.76 5.80
N ALA A 202 -8.25 -15.64 4.52
CA ALA A 202 -7.63 -14.74 3.58
C ALA A 202 -7.78 -13.27 3.99
N VAL A 203 -8.87 -12.92 4.71
CA VAL A 203 -9.05 -11.58 5.28
C VAL A 203 -7.96 -11.27 6.30
N GLY A 204 -7.70 -12.20 7.22
CA GLY A 204 -6.65 -12.03 8.23
C GLY A 204 -5.26 -11.90 7.60
N THR A 205 -4.97 -12.72 6.59
CA THR A 205 -3.72 -12.64 5.83
C THR A 205 -3.56 -11.29 5.14
N PHE A 206 -4.62 -10.76 4.52
CA PHE A 206 -4.63 -9.43 3.92
C PHE A 206 -4.34 -8.34 4.96
N LEU A 207 -5.03 -8.35 6.10
CA LEU A 207 -4.85 -7.35 7.17
C LEU A 207 -3.42 -7.37 7.73
N GLU A 208 -2.82 -8.56 7.91
CA GLU A 208 -1.43 -8.68 8.35
C GLU A 208 -0.44 -8.10 7.33
N LYS A 209 -0.66 -8.33 6.03
CA LYS A 209 0.15 -7.71 4.97
C LYS A 209 0.02 -6.18 4.99
N VAL A 210 -1.20 -5.66 5.14
CA VAL A 210 -1.45 -4.22 5.29
C VAL A 210 -0.72 -3.66 6.50
N ARG A 211 -0.77 -4.33 7.66
CA ARG A 211 -0.06 -3.93 8.88
C ARG A 211 1.46 -3.83 8.66
N LEU A 212 2.00 -4.74 7.85
CA LEU A 212 3.42 -4.77 7.52
C LEU A 212 3.80 -3.83 6.38
N GLY A 213 2.84 -3.15 5.74
CA GLY A 213 3.07 -2.28 4.59
C GLY A 213 3.37 -3.03 3.29
N ILE A 214 3.04 -4.33 3.21
CA ILE A 214 3.24 -5.15 2.00
C ILE A 214 2.10 -4.86 1.02
N PRO A 215 2.37 -4.42 -0.23
CA PRO A 215 1.36 -4.31 -1.26
C PRO A 215 0.66 -5.65 -1.50
N CYS A 216 -0.66 -5.66 -1.48
CA CYS A 216 -1.43 -6.90 -1.57
C CYS A 216 -2.84 -6.65 -2.08
N GLN A 217 -3.50 -7.73 -2.50
CA GLN A 217 -4.88 -7.72 -2.96
C GLN A 217 -5.74 -8.71 -2.17
N LEU A 218 -6.95 -8.26 -1.84
CA LEU A 218 -8.03 -9.12 -1.36
C LEU A 218 -9.13 -9.14 -2.41
N ARG A 219 -9.43 -10.30 -2.99
CA ARG A 219 -10.62 -10.51 -3.81
C ARG A 219 -11.69 -11.18 -2.97
N THR A 220 -12.93 -10.70 -3.02
CA THR A 220 -14.10 -11.32 -2.41
C THR A 220 -15.17 -11.58 -3.43
N VAL A 221 -15.92 -12.67 -3.28
CA VAL A 221 -17.03 -13.02 -4.18
C VAL A 221 -18.30 -13.28 -3.36
N GLN A 222 -19.37 -12.58 -3.70
CA GLN A 222 -20.65 -12.69 -2.99
C GLN A 222 -21.78 -13.00 -3.98
N ASP A 223 -22.63 -13.98 -3.63
CA ASP A 223 -23.84 -14.33 -4.39
C ASP A 223 -24.97 -14.68 -3.42
N TYR A 224 -25.89 -13.77 -3.27
CA TYR A 224 -27.08 -13.97 -2.44
C TYR A 224 -28.35 -14.22 -3.30
N GLY A 225 -28.17 -14.82 -4.49
CA GLY A 225 -29.28 -15.36 -5.27
C GLY A 225 -29.96 -14.37 -6.22
N GLU A 226 -29.35 -13.23 -6.51
CA GLU A 226 -29.83 -12.28 -7.52
C GLU A 226 -29.34 -12.58 -8.94
N ASN A 227 -28.83 -13.81 -9.17
CA ASN A 227 -28.29 -14.34 -10.42
C ASN A 227 -27.02 -13.71 -10.97
N VAL A 228 -26.44 -12.73 -10.29
CA VAL A 228 -25.17 -12.13 -10.72
C VAL A 228 -24.25 -11.93 -9.50
N PRO A 229 -23.12 -12.62 -9.45
CA PRO A 229 -22.16 -12.46 -8.39
C PRO A 229 -21.61 -11.03 -8.33
N MET A 230 -21.40 -10.54 -7.11
CA MET A 230 -20.63 -9.37 -6.86
C MET A 230 -19.18 -9.78 -6.59
N VAL A 231 -18.24 -9.30 -7.40
CA VAL A 231 -16.81 -9.52 -7.23
C VAL A 231 -16.18 -8.21 -6.82
N THR A 232 -15.48 -8.22 -5.69
CA THR A 232 -14.81 -7.04 -5.16
C THR A 232 -13.33 -7.30 -5.02
N ASP A 233 -12.51 -6.45 -5.61
CA ASP A 233 -11.07 -6.39 -5.41
C ASP A 233 -10.72 -5.20 -4.54
N VAL A 234 -9.87 -5.41 -3.55
CA VAL A 234 -9.22 -4.36 -2.79
C VAL A 234 -7.73 -4.52 -2.92
N ILE A 235 -7.08 -3.54 -3.50
CA ILE A 235 -5.63 -3.47 -3.66
C ILE A 235 -5.09 -2.46 -2.66
N TYR A 236 -4.18 -2.89 -1.80
CA TYR A 236 -3.41 -2.03 -0.91
C TYR A 236 -2.04 -1.78 -1.52
N GLU A 237 -1.74 -0.55 -1.81
CA GLU A 237 -0.44 -0.09 -2.31
C GLU A 237 -0.26 1.41 -2.03
N ASN A 238 0.96 1.88 -1.94
CA ASN A 238 1.27 3.30 -1.73
C ASN A 238 0.47 3.95 -0.59
N ASP A 239 0.32 3.24 0.54
CA ASP A 239 -0.41 3.67 1.74
C ASP A 239 -1.90 4.01 1.52
N HIS A 240 -2.53 3.39 0.53
CA HIS A 240 -3.97 3.52 0.34
C HIS A 240 -4.61 2.24 -0.22
N PHE A 241 -5.92 2.21 -0.21
CA PHE A 241 -6.72 1.11 -0.70
C PHE A 241 -7.44 1.54 -1.98
N HIS A 242 -7.26 0.80 -3.06
CA HIS A 242 -8.07 0.90 -4.25
C HIS A 242 -9.14 -0.19 -4.21
N TRP A 243 -10.37 0.20 -3.87
CA TRP A 243 -11.53 -0.67 -3.83
C TRP A 243 -12.23 -0.65 -5.20
N ARG A 244 -12.43 -1.83 -5.79
CA ARG A 244 -13.06 -2.01 -7.10
C ARG A 244 -14.09 -3.11 -7.01
N MET A 245 -15.24 -2.93 -7.63
CA MET A 245 -16.33 -3.90 -7.60
C MET A 245 -16.92 -4.07 -9.01
N ARG A 246 -17.14 -5.32 -9.40
CA ARG A 246 -17.91 -5.69 -10.58
C ARG A 246 -19.24 -6.30 -10.15
N GLN A 247 -20.34 -5.72 -10.61
CA GLN A 247 -21.68 -6.26 -10.42
C GLN A 247 -22.55 -5.99 -11.65
N GLN A 248 -23.20 -7.02 -12.20
CA GLN A 248 -24.10 -6.91 -13.38
C GLN A 248 -23.46 -6.22 -14.58
N GLY A 249 -22.17 -6.43 -14.82
CA GLY A 249 -21.42 -5.80 -15.90
C GLY A 249 -21.08 -4.32 -15.67
N ALA A 250 -21.48 -3.74 -14.53
CA ALA A 250 -21.05 -2.41 -14.13
C ALA A 250 -19.82 -2.50 -13.20
N TYR A 251 -18.96 -1.51 -13.30
CA TYR A 251 -17.78 -1.35 -12.47
C TYR A 251 -17.94 -0.13 -11.60
N TYR A 252 -17.51 -0.27 -10.34
CA TYR A 252 -17.48 0.78 -9.34
C TYR A 252 -16.10 0.80 -8.74
N GLU A 253 -15.57 1.98 -8.44
CA GLU A 253 -14.28 2.12 -7.79
C GLU A 253 -14.26 3.29 -6.82
N GLN A 254 -13.47 3.15 -5.78
CA GLN A 254 -13.21 4.18 -4.77
C GLN A 254 -11.82 3.96 -4.19
N ARG A 255 -11.25 5.05 -3.65
CA ARG A 255 -9.99 4.98 -2.91
C ARG A 255 -10.22 5.38 -1.46
N PHE A 256 -9.56 4.66 -0.57
CA PHE A 256 -9.63 4.89 0.87
C PHE A 256 -8.22 4.95 1.45
N SER A 257 -8.05 5.76 2.49
CA SER A 257 -6.76 5.95 3.15
C SER A 257 -6.53 4.98 4.31
N TYR A 258 -7.59 4.51 4.95
CA TYR A 258 -7.50 3.83 6.24
C TYR A 258 -8.46 2.65 6.36
N LEU A 259 -8.08 1.71 7.26
CA LEU A 259 -9.00 0.75 7.88
C LEU A 259 -9.40 1.27 9.25
N VAL A 260 -10.68 1.14 9.58
CA VAL A 260 -11.26 1.49 10.88
C VAL A 260 -12.28 0.44 11.31
N THR A 261 -12.62 0.40 12.59
CA THR A 261 -13.64 -0.52 13.11
C THR A 261 -14.59 0.21 14.06
N ASP A 262 -15.86 -0.24 14.09
CA ASP A 262 -16.85 0.15 15.09
C ASP A 262 -16.90 -0.83 16.28
N GLY A 263 -15.94 -1.77 16.34
CA GLY A 263 -15.88 -2.85 17.32
C GLY A 263 -16.69 -4.10 16.92
N THR A 264 -17.38 -4.07 15.76
CA THR A 264 -18.15 -5.20 15.22
C THR A 264 -17.67 -5.56 13.82
N ASP A 265 -17.54 -4.56 12.96
CA ASP A 265 -17.13 -4.67 11.57
C ASP A 265 -15.86 -3.87 11.31
N VAL A 266 -15.18 -4.18 10.22
CA VAL A 266 -14.05 -3.42 9.68
C VAL A 266 -14.46 -2.73 8.39
N TYR A 267 -14.04 -1.47 8.26
CA TYR A 267 -14.39 -0.61 7.15
C TYR A 267 -13.17 0.02 6.50
N PHE A 268 -13.21 0.20 5.19
CA PHE A 268 -12.37 1.15 4.49
C PHE A 268 -12.91 2.55 4.71
N SER A 269 -12.05 3.51 5.02
CA SER A 269 -12.44 4.88 5.34
C SER A 269 -11.37 5.89 4.93
N ASN A 270 -11.82 7.14 4.74
CA ASN A 270 -10.93 8.30 4.63
C ASN A 270 -10.72 8.99 5.99
N GLY A 271 -11.50 8.64 7.01
CA GLY A 271 -11.27 9.00 8.41
C GLY A 271 -10.32 8.04 9.09
N ALA A 272 -9.37 8.56 9.86
CA ALA A 272 -8.33 7.77 10.51
C ALA A 272 -8.83 6.93 11.71
N ASP A 273 -9.99 7.24 12.22
CA ASP A 273 -10.73 6.54 13.27
C ASP A 273 -12.22 6.50 12.95
N TRP A 274 -12.99 5.70 13.71
CA TRP A 274 -14.42 5.54 13.49
C TRP A 274 -15.23 6.82 13.70
N GLU A 275 -14.86 7.67 14.65
CA GLU A 275 -15.53 8.96 14.90
C GLU A 275 -15.37 9.89 13.69
N THR A 276 -14.14 10.01 13.18
CA THR A 276 -13.85 10.79 11.97
C THR A 276 -14.56 10.19 10.73
N ALA A 277 -14.57 8.85 10.59
CA ALA A 277 -15.27 8.19 9.50
C ALA A 277 -16.76 8.52 9.48
N GLN A 278 -17.42 8.50 10.63
CA GLN A 278 -18.85 8.84 10.77
C GLN A 278 -19.14 10.32 10.49
N ALA A 279 -18.22 11.23 10.85
CA ALA A 279 -18.37 12.67 10.58
C ALA A 279 -18.45 12.98 9.09
N HIS A 280 -17.87 12.12 8.24
CA HIS A 280 -17.87 12.21 6.78
C HIS A 280 -18.74 11.09 6.17
N ALA A 281 -20.03 11.07 6.52
CA ALA A 281 -21.00 10.03 6.14
C ALA A 281 -20.97 9.71 4.63
N GLY A 282 -21.01 8.42 4.31
CA GLY A 282 -20.99 7.91 2.93
C GLY A 282 -19.58 7.73 2.33
N LYS A 283 -18.51 8.03 3.09
CA LYS A 283 -17.12 7.89 2.66
C LYS A 283 -16.42 6.74 3.39
N TRP A 284 -17.10 5.61 3.49
CA TRP A 284 -16.58 4.36 4.03
C TRP A 284 -17.34 3.17 3.43
N ALA A 285 -16.69 2.01 3.39
CA ALA A 285 -17.26 0.76 2.89
C ALA A 285 -16.81 -0.41 3.75
N ILE A 286 -17.70 -1.37 3.99
CA ILE A 286 -17.36 -2.61 4.73
C ILE A 286 -16.37 -3.45 3.92
N ILE A 287 -15.40 -4.07 4.60
CA ILE A 287 -14.41 -4.92 3.94
C ILE A 287 -15.02 -6.27 3.52
N VAL A 288 -15.76 -6.90 4.43
CA VAL A 288 -16.51 -8.15 4.22
C VAL A 288 -17.72 -8.15 5.17
N PRO A 289 -18.74 -9.02 4.97
CA PRO A 289 -19.82 -9.21 5.94
C PRO A 289 -19.30 -9.55 7.34
N ALA A 290 -20.02 -9.13 8.38
CA ALA A 290 -19.62 -9.29 9.79
C ALA A 290 -19.28 -10.73 10.17
N GLU A 291 -20.01 -11.72 9.65
CA GLU A 291 -19.74 -13.13 9.90
C GLU A 291 -18.38 -13.61 9.34
N GLY A 292 -17.78 -12.86 8.42
CA GLY A 292 -16.45 -13.12 7.88
C GLY A 292 -15.29 -12.60 8.75
N LEU A 293 -15.61 -11.83 9.79
CA LEU A 293 -14.60 -11.19 10.66
C LEU A 293 -14.48 -11.97 11.98
N ARG A 294 -13.25 -12.20 12.39
CA ARG A 294 -12.91 -12.76 13.70
C ARG A 294 -12.49 -11.63 14.64
N GLU A 295 -12.67 -11.83 15.97
CA GLU A 295 -12.23 -10.86 16.98
C GLU A 295 -10.76 -10.44 16.82
N GLN A 296 -9.88 -11.36 16.42
CA GLN A 296 -8.47 -11.08 16.17
C GLN A 296 -8.25 -10.08 15.00
N ASN A 297 -9.09 -10.09 13.97
CA ASN A 297 -8.99 -9.16 12.85
C ASN A 297 -9.43 -7.75 13.28
N ILE A 298 -10.48 -7.67 14.10
CA ILE A 298 -10.93 -6.40 14.69
C ILE A 298 -9.84 -5.83 15.58
N ALA A 299 -9.27 -6.65 16.50
CA ALA A 299 -8.20 -6.22 17.39
C ALA A 299 -6.96 -5.72 16.63
N LEU A 300 -6.61 -6.36 15.51
CA LEU A 300 -5.51 -5.91 14.65
C LEU A 300 -5.77 -4.53 14.04
N VAL A 301 -6.99 -4.26 13.59
CA VAL A 301 -7.36 -2.93 13.05
C VAL A 301 -7.41 -1.87 14.16
N GLU A 302 -7.84 -2.22 15.38
CA GLU A 302 -7.79 -1.35 16.55
C GLU A 302 -6.33 -0.97 16.89
N GLU A 303 -5.41 -1.94 16.88
CA GLU A 303 -3.97 -1.71 17.09
C GLU A 303 -3.41 -0.77 16.02
N MET A 304 -3.65 -1.04 14.73
CA MET A 304 -3.20 -0.17 13.63
C MET A 304 -3.76 1.24 13.77
N THR A 305 -5.02 1.38 14.17
CA THR A 305 -5.66 2.69 14.41
C THR A 305 -5.00 3.43 15.58
N ALA A 306 -4.74 2.76 16.70
CA ALA A 306 -4.09 3.35 17.85
C ALA A 306 -2.67 3.87 17.52
N LEU A 307 -1.86 3.07 16.83
CA LEU A 307 -0.51 3.45 16.38
C LEU A 307 -0.55 4.66 15.44
N ARG A 308 -1.51 4.70 14.52
CA ARG A 308 -1.71 5.82 13.59
C ARG A 308 -2.04 7.11 14.33
N LEU A 309 -2.94 7.05 15.31
CA LEU A 309 -3.36 8.20 16.09
C LEU A 309 -2.26 8.76 17.00
N GLU A 310 -1.32 7.91 17.46
CA GLU A 310 -0.12 8.33 18.16
C GLU A 310 0.90 9.00 17.23
N GLY A 311 0.94 8.61 15.96
CA GLY A 311 1.92 9.02 14.96
C GLY A 311 1.70 10.36 14.29
N ASN A 312 0.80 11.22 14.78
CA ASN A 312 0.50 12.54 14.17
C ASN A 312 -0.01 12.45 12.71
N THR A 313 -0.72 11.38 12.39
CA THR A 313 -1.31 11.14 11.07
C THR A 313 -2.52 12.07 10.83
N ALA A 314 -2.69 12.51 9.59
CA ALA A 314 -3.87 13.27 9.20
C ALA A 314 -5.16 12.52 9.56
N ARG A 315 -6.11 13.22 10.22
CA ARG A 315 -7.36 12.62 10.67
C ARG A 315 -8.31 12.27 9.53
N TYR A 316 -8.22 13.02 8.43
CA TYR A 316 -9.04 12.80 7.24
C TYR A 316 -8.19 13.02 5.99
N LYS A 317 -8.12 12.02 5.10
CA LYS A 317 -7.28 12.02 3.90
C LYS A 317 -8.04 11.36 2.74
N VAL A 318 -8.06 11.99 1.59
CA VAL A 318 -8.71 11.50 0.35
C VAL A 318 -7.72 11.43 -0.78
N TRP A 319 -7.92 10.48 -1.68
CA TRP A 319 -7.09 10.26 -2.86
C TRP A 319 -7.82 10.64 -4.14
N SER A 320 -7.08 11.18 -5.13
CA SER A 320 -7.58 11.40 -6.49
C SER A 320 -8.01 10.08 -7.15
N HIS A 321 -8.78 10.18 -8.21
CA HIS A 321 -9.28 9.00 -8.91
C HIS A 321 -8.16 8.12 -9.47
N ASP A 322 -7.11 8.73 -10.04
CA ASP A 322 -5.90 8.04 -10.51
C ASP A 322 -5.01 7.50 -9.36
N GLY A 323 -5.16 8.02 -8.15
CA GLY A 323 -4.34 7.65 -6.99
C GLY A 323 -2.98 8.33 -6.94
N GLU A 324 -2.71 9.31 -7.78
CA GLU A 324 -1.44 10.03 -7.82
C GLU A 324 -1.37 11.17 -6.80
N TRP A 325 -2.54 11.75 -6.45
CA TRP A 325 -2.64 12.87 -5.52
C TRP A 325 -3.44 12.49 -4.27
N ALA A 326 -3.00 13.01 -3.14
CA ALA A 326 -3.74 12.93 -1.89
C ALA A 326 -3.93 14.32 -1.28
N ALA A 327 -5.08 14.53 -0.63
CA ALA A 327 -5.35 15.74 0.13
C ALA A 327 -5.83 15.37 1.53
N ALA A 328 -5.41 16.13 2.55
CA ALA A 328 -5.76 15.86 3.93
C ALA A 328 -6.06 17.13 4.71
N LEU A 329 -7.03 17.05 5.62
CA LEU A 329 -7.29 18.09 6.61
C LEU A 329 -6.15 18.13 7.62
N THR A 330 -5.70 19.34 7.98
CA THR A 330 -4.71 19.57 9.02
C THR A 330 -5.38 19.91 10.35
N GLU A 331 -4.60 20.10 11.41
CA GLU A 331 -5.13 20.61 12.69
C GLU A 331 -5.59 22.08 12.62
N ASN A 332 -5.02 22.87 11.71
CA ASN A 332 -5.46 24.23 11.48
C ASN A 332 -6.75 24.20 10.64
N PRO A 333 -7.85 24.80 11.13
CA PRO A 333 -9.16 24.67 10.49
C PRO A 333 -9.25 25.29 9.09
N THR A 334 -8.32 26.12 8.67
CA THR A 334 -8.30 26.76 7.33
C THR A 334 -7.25 26.17 6.39
N GLU A 335 -6.45 25.23 6.87
CA GLU A 335 -5.38 24.62 6.13
C GLU A 335 -5.72 23.18 5.71
N PHE A 336 -5.16 22.78 4.60
CA PHE A 336 -5.13 21.38 4.13
C PHE A 336 -3.76 21.10 3.51
N SER A 337 -3.36 19.84 3.54
CA SER A 337 -2.14 19.40 2.86
C SER A 337 -2.49 18.71 1.55
N ILE A 338 -1.62 18.86 0.55
CA ILE A 338 -1.65 18.14 -0.72
C ILE A 338 -0.34 17.40 -0.84
N SER A 339 -0.38 16.17 -1.35
CA SER A 339 0.79 15.42 -1.76
C SER A 339 0.53 14.82 -3.13
N GLY A 340 1.52 14.90 -4.01
CA GLY A 340 1.47 14.41 -5.38
C GLY A 340 2.84 13.93 -5.84
N PRO A 341 3.00 13.62 -7.14
CA PRO A 341 4.25 13.07 -7.69
C PRO A 341 5.50 13.91 -7.41
N ASP A 342 5.35 15.24 -7.38
CA ASP A 342 6.46 16.19 -7.19
C ASP A 342 6.70 16.58 -5.73
N GLY A 343 5.98 15.97 -4.79
CA GLY A 343 6.09 16.25 -3.36
C GLY A 343 4.81 16.78 -2.73
N GLY A 344 4.92 17.31 -1.51
CA GLY A 344 3.79 17.79 -0.73
C GLY A 344 3.92 19.25 -0.29
N GLN A 345 2.76 19.90 -0.12
CA GLN A 345 2.69 21.22 0.49
C GLN A 345 1.45 21.38 1.36
N VAL A 346 1.51 22.38 2.26
CA VAL A 346 0.37 22.83 3.06
C VAL A 346 -0.15 24.13 2.44
N CYS A 347 -1.47 24.20 2.25
CA CYS A 347 -2.18 25.33 1.68
C CYS A 347 -3.11 25.94 2.74
N ASP A 348 -3.04 27.25 2.96
CA ASP A 348 -4.02 27.99 3.76
C ASP A 348 -5.00 28.72 2.83
N LEU A 349 -6.27 28.41 2.89
CA LEU A 349 -7.28 29.04 2.04
C LEU A 349 -7.41 30.55 2.27
N ARG A 350 -6.96 31.08 3.42
CA ARG A 350 -6.95 32.52 3.67
C ARG A 350 -5.93 33.30 2.86
N ASP A 351 -4.97 32.64 2.24
CA ASP A 351 -3.99 33.26 1.37
C ASP A 351 -4.57 33.68 0.00
N TYR A 352 -5.79 33.20 -0.31
CA TYR A 352 -6.47 33.51 -1.56
C TYR A 352 -7.56 34.57 -1.37
N GLU A 353 -7.60 35.56 -2.26
CA GLU A 353 -8.55 36.68 -2.19
C GLU A 353 -10.02 36.23 -2.11
N LEU A 354 -10.36 35.14 -2.81
CA LEU A 354 -11.71 34.59 -2.85
C LEU A 354 -12.14 33.92 -1.53
N THR A 355 -11.18 33.43 -0.73
CA THR A 355 -11.44 32.64 0.48
C THR A 355 -10.86 33.22 1.76
N LYS A 356 -10.38 34.47 1.72
CA LYS A 356 -9.73 35.15 2.85
C LYS A 356 -10.56 35.24 4.14
N ASP A 357 -11.87 35.23 4.03
CA ASP A 357 -12.82 35.32 5.15
C ASP A 357 -13.27 33.95 5.68
N LEU A 358 -12.71 32.87 5.14
CA LEU A 358 -13.00 31.52 5.56
C LEU A 358 -12.52 31.26 6.99
N THR A 359 -13.34 30.58 7.80
CA THR A 359 -13.02 30.27 9.19
C THR A 359 -12.66 28.80 9.40
N SER A 360 -13.16 27.91 8.53
CA SER A 360 -12.84 26.49 8.63
C SER A 360 -13.18 25.73 7.35
N ILE A 361 -12.43 24.65 7.10
CA ILE A 361 -12.74 23.62 6.13
C ILE A 361 -13.47 22.50 6.88
N GLN A 362 -14.64 22.12 6.41
CA GLN A 362 -15.48 21.08 7.03
C GLN A 362 -15.32 19.72 6.36
N ASP A 363 -15.06 19.73 5.08
CA ASP A 363 -14.92 18.52 4.27
C ASP A 363 -14.08 18.79 3.02
N LEU A 364 -13.49 17.75 2.46
CA LEU A 364 -12.80 17.78 1.18
C LEU A 364 -13.05 16.49 0.41
N SER A 365 -13.08 16.59 -0.91
CA SER A 365 -13.25 15.46 -1.82
C SER A 365 -12.68 15.83 -3.19
N TRP A 366 -12.37 14.84 -4.01
CA TRP A 366 -11.99 15.05 -5.39
C TRP A 366 -13.23 15.25 -6.27
N ASN A 367 -13.11 16.11 -7.28
CA ASN A 367 -14.16 16.30 -8.27
C ASN A 367 -14.26 15.06 -9.17
N ALA A 368 -15.49 14.61 -9.45
CA ALA A 368 -15.72 13.43 -10.29
C ALA A 368 -15.50 13.68 -11.79
N ASP A 369 -15.66 14.94 -12.22
CA ASP A 369 -15.66 15.32 -13.64
C ASP A 369 -14.35 15.97 -14.11
N TYR A 370 -13.52 16.44 -13.15
CA TYR A 370 -12.27 17.13 -13.43
C TYR A 370 -11.14 16.49 -12.62
N GLU A 371 -10.19 15.91 -13.31
CA GLU A 371 -8.97 15.41 -12.70
C GLU A 371 -8.23 16.56 -12.00
N HIS A 372 -7.59 16.26 -10.86
CA HIS A 372 -6.77 17.17 -10.08
C HIS A 372 -7.48 18.43 -9.54
N VAL A 373 -8.81 18.40 -9.44
CA VAL A 373 -9.59 19.45 -8.78
C VAL A 373 -10.19 18.95 -7.47
N LEU A 374 -9.79 19.60 -6.36
CA LEU A 374 -10.39 19.39 -5.05
C LEU A 374 -11.69 20.21 -4.91
N VAL A 375 -12.66 19.61 -4.26
CA VAL A 375 -13.87 20.25 -3.77
C VAL A 375 -13.79 20.35 -2.27
N LEU A 376 -13.70 21.56 -1.74
CA LEU A 376 -13.67 21.81 -0.31
C LEU A 376 -15.00 22.42 0.12
N ILE A 377 -15.47 22.06 1.31
CA ILE A 377 -16.63 22.68 1.95
C ILE A 377 -16.13 23.53 3.08
N GLY A 378 -16.29 24.84 2.97
CA GLY A 378 -15.83 25.81 3.94
C GLY A 378 -16.95 26.60 4.60
N ASN A 379 -16.70 27.11 5.81
CA ASN A 379 -17.55 28.05 6.51
C ASN A 379 -16.91 29.42 6.59
N GLU A 380 -17.69 30.47 6.34
CA GLU A 380 -17.31 31.84 6.64
C GLU A 380 -17.70 32.24 8.08
N SER A 381 -17.07 33.27 8.63
CA SER A 381 -17.40 33.83 9.93
C SER A 381 -18.81 34.43 9.89
N ASP A 382 -19.66 34.03 10.81
CA ASP A 382 -20.99 34.61 11.00
C ASP A 382 -20.89 36.10 11.38
N LEU A 383 -21.20 36.97 10.47
CA LEU A 383 -21.68 38.31 10.78
C LEU A 383 -23.22 38.31 10.88
N GLY A 384 -23.74 37.44 11.77
CA GLY A 384 -25.13 37.49 12.22
C GLY A 384 -26.18 36.86 11.30
N ALA A 385 -26.51 35.62 11.51
CA ALA A 385 -27.62 34.82 11.02
C ALA A 385 -27.34 33.90 9.79
N GLY A 386 -26.82 32.72 10.08
CA GLY A 386 -26.81 31.57 9.15
C GLY A 386 -25.40 31.15 8.77
N ARG A 387 -25.03 29.91 9.07
CA ARG A 387 -23.77 29.33 8.58
C ARG A 387 -23.85 29.17 7.08
N HIS A 388 -23.15 30.01 6.34
CA HIS A 388 -23.00 29.84 4.91
C HIS A 388 -21.92 28.77 4.65
N ARG A 389 -22.32 27.66 4.03
CA ARG A 389 -21.36 26.67 3.51
C ARG A 389 -20.99 27.08 2.10
N ASN A 390 -19.72 27.30 1.89
CA ASN A 390 -19.19 27.56 0.54
C ASN A 390 -18.64 26.27 -0.04
N ILE A 391 -18.88 26.04 -1.33
CA ILE A 391 -18.23 25.00 -2.10
C ILE A 391 -17.10 25.67 -2.85
N ILE A 392 -15.88 25.24 -2.60
CA ILE A 392 -14.65 25.82 -3.13
C ILE A 392 -14.03 24.79 -4.07
N TYR A 393 -13.72 25.20 -5.29
CA TYR A 393 -12.98 24.40 -6.26
C TYR A 393 -11.54 24.83 -6.28
N TYR A 394 -10.62 23.90 -6.02
CA TYR A 394 -9.19 24.13 -5.93
C TYR A 394 -8.42 23.26 -6.92
N ASP A 395 -7.63 23.89 -7.80
CA ASP A 395 -6.75 23.22 -8.76
C ASP A 395 -5.41 22.89 -8.07
N VAL A 396 -5.11 21.59 -7.93
CA VAL A 396 -3.90 21.16 -7.21
C VAL A 396 -2.63 21.28 -8.05
N GLU A 397 -2.74 21.35 -9.38
CA GLU A 397 -1.59 21.55 -10.27
C GLU A 397 -1.16 23.02 -10.31
N LYS A 398 -2.15 23.93 -10.27
CA LYS A 398 -1.91 25.37 -10.28
C LYS A 398 -1.75 25.97 -8.88
N PHE A 399 -2.12 25.22 -7.87
CA PHE A 399 -2.20 25.69 -6.48
C PHE A 399 -3.04 26.95 -6.34
N ASP A 400 -4.25 26.96 -6.92
CA ASP A 400 -5.11 28.12 -6.96
C ASP A 400 -6.60 27.78 -6.78
N VAL A 401 -7.35 28.73 -6.20
CA VAL A 401 -8.80 28.64 -6.08
C VAL A 401 -9.44 29.02 -7.42
N LEU A 402 -10.12 28.06 -8.04
CA LEU A 402 -10.78 28.25 -9.34
C LEU A 402 -12.10 29.00 -9.21
N ASP A 403 -12.93 28.63 -8.24
CA ASP A 403 -14.29 29.17 -8.07
C ASP A 403 -14.84 28.91 -6.67
N ILE A 404 -15.83 29.71 -6.27
CA ILE A 404 -16.56 29.57 -5.01
C ILE A 404 -18.06 29.67 -5.30
N LEU A 405 -18.80 28.64 -4.88
CA LEU A 405 -20.24 28.63 -4.92
C LEU A 405 -20.81 28.81 -3.52
N THR A 406 -21.56 29.88 -3.30
CA THR A 406 -22.29 30.12 -2.06
C THR A 406 -23.75 29.70 -2.23
N PRO A 407 -24.23 28.60 -1.60
CA PRO A 407 -25.61 28.18 -1.74
C PRO A 407 -26.56 29.26 -1.24
N GLY A 408 -27.40 29.79 -2.13
CA GLY A 408 -28.44 30.76 -1.78
C GLY A 408 -28.15 32.22 -2.11
N SER A 409 -27.08 32.53 -2.87
CA SER A 409 -26.88 33.84 -3.49
C SER A 409 -27.61 33.97 -4.83
#